data_e9c03746fef2f3dc744360f79c2b2f3e
#
_entry.id   e9c03746fef2f3dc744360f79c2b2f3e
#
_cell.length_a   1.000
_cell.length_b   1.000
_cell.length_c   1.000
_cell.angle_alpha   90.00
_cell.angle_beta   90.00
_cell.angle_gamma   90.00
#
_symmetry.space_group_name_H-M   'P 1'
#
loop_
_entity.id
_entity.type
_entity.pdbx_description
1 polymer ?
#
loop_
_entity_poly.entity_id
_entity_poly.type
_entity_poly.pdbx_seq_one_letter_code
_entity_poly.pdbx_strand_id
1 'polypeptide(L)'
;TLLTPSPESFYNIKFAEPESFSALKTQTNLIIASIGDYELNPATKLVRDLLGESAFNKTLSDIPLVLSRNQFAKNQLFMIISGDSYQQINDYLQQNNTFIKQQFDENFFEKQAQYFLENERQEELESNLYDSYGWTMKIPWGWELIKNDIDKSFFWIGQELPFRWIAVHWREG
;
A
#
# COMPACT_ATOMS: atom_id res chain seq x y z
N THR A 1 5.04 -7.20 -11.90
CA THR A 1 5.27 -6.60 -13.23
C THR A 1 3.92 -6.24 -13.81
N LEU A 2 3.75 -5.03 -14.30
CA LEU A 2 2.55 -4.58 -15.00
C LEU A 2 2.55 -5.16 -16.41
N LEU A 3 1.37 -5.55 -16.89
CA LEU A 3 1.18 -5.97 -18.29
C LEU A 3 1.06 -4.70 -19.15
N THR A 4 2.19 -4.15 -19.51
CA THR A 4 2.33 -3.01 -20.40
C THR A 4 3.13 -3.43 -21.63
N PRO A 5 3.14 -2.66 -22.74
CA PRO A 5 3.96 -2.97 -23.90
C PRO A 5 5.46 -3.16 -23.57
N SER A 6 5.94 -2.50 -22.53
CA SER A 6 7.24 -2.72 -21.91
C SER A 6 7.04 -3.18 -20.47
N PRO A 7 7.67 -4.29 -20.03
CA PRO A 7 7.58 -4.74 -18.65
C PRO A 7 8.09 -3.65 -17.70
N GLU A 8 7.23 -3.20 -16.78
CA GLU A 8 7.58 -2.20 -15.77
C GLU A 8 7.52 -2.80 -14.39
N SER A 9 8.41 -2.33 -13.51
CA SER A 9 8.36 -2.70 -12.10
C SER A 9 7.20 -1.97 -11.43
N PHE A 10 6.37 -2.69 -10.70
CA PHE A 10 5.28 -2.10 -9.91
C PHE A 10 5.81 -1.24 -8.76
N TYR A 11 6.95 -1.64 -8.18
CA TYR A 11 7.63 -0.91 -7.13
C TYR A 11 8.98 -0.39 -7.61
N ASN A 12 9.31 0.85 -7.24
CA ASN A 12 10.62 1.45 -7.43
C ASN A 12 11.32 1.57 -6.07
N ILE A 13 12.43 0.86 -5.89
CA ILE A 13 13.20 0.86 -4.65
C ILE A 13 14.33 1.88 -4.81
N LYS A 14 14.43 2.81 -3.84
CA LYS A 14 15.52 3.77 -3.72
C LYS A 14 16.30 3.46 -2.45
N PHE A 15 17.60 3.41 -2.57
CA PHE A 15 18.51 3.22 -1.44
C PHE A 15 19.01 4.57 -0.94
N ALA A 16 19.19 4.66 0.38
CA ALA A 16 19.73 5.83 1.04
C ALA A 16 20.56 5.41 2.25
N GLU A 17 21.51 6.23 2.62
CA GLU A 17 22.33 6.01 3.82
C GLU A 17 21.54 6.30 5.10
N PRO A 18 21.87 5.65 6.23
CA PRO A 18 21.15 5.81 7.49
C PRO A 18 21.05 7.26 7.99
N GLU A 19 22.03 8.10 7.68
CA GLU A 19 22.06 9.52 8.02
C GLU A 19 20.91 10.32 7.39
N SER A 20 20.36 9.83 6.29
CA SER A 20 19.21 10.42 5.60
C SER A 20 17.87 10.12 6.30
N PHE A 21 17.86 9.28 7.34
CA PHE A 21 16.62 8.85 8.02
C PHE A 21 15.72 10.02 8.42
N SER A 22 16.28 11.07 9.02
CA SER A 22 15.50 12.23 9.49
C SER A 22 14.72 12.92 8.37
N ALA A 23 15.27 12.94 7.15
CA ALA A 23 14.62 13.51 5.97
C ALA A 23 13.62 12.53 5.33
N LEU A 24 13.83 11.23 5.49
CA LEU A 24 13.06 10.18 4.81
C LEU A 24 11.99 9.54 5.70
N LYS A 25 12.01 9.76 7.03
CA LYS A 25 11.15 9.04 7.99
C LYS A 25 9.66 9.19 7.75
N THR A 26 9.22 10.20 7.02
CA THR A 26 7.81 10.42 6.68
C THR A 26 7.40 9.86 5.31
N GLN A 27 8.30 9.15 4.62
CA GLN A 27 7.97 8.48 3.35
C GLN A 27 6.88 7.42 3.57
N THR A 28 6.01 7.27 2.58
CA THR A 28 4.87 6.35 2.63
C THR A 28 5.26 4.91 2.90
N ASN A 29 6.31 4.45 2.22
CA ASN A 29 6.90 3.13 2.44
C ASN A 29 8.36 3.35 2.80
N LEU A 30 8.75 2.91 3.97
CA LEU A 30 10.12 3.04 4.45
C LEU A 30 10.59 1.72 5.05
N ILE A 31 11.73 1.26 4.58
CA ILE A 31 12.42 0.08 5.11
C ILE A 31 13.77 0.52 5.65
N ILE A 32 14.08 0.13 6.88
CA ILE A 32 15.42 0.24 7.45
C ILE A 32 15.98 -1.17 7.58
N ALA A 33 17.22 -1.37 7.15
CA ALA A 33 17.87 -2.68 7.23
C ALA A 33 19.22 -2.59 7.95
N SER A 34 19.50 -3.58 8.79
CA SER A 34 20.81 -3.78 9.42
C SER A 34 21.15 -5.26 9.54
N ILE A 35 22.44 -5.58 9.58
CA ILE A 35 22.93 -6.95 9.74
C ILE A 35 23.92 -6.98 10.89
N GLY A 36 23.73 -7.92 11.79
CA GLY A 36 24.60 -8.14 12.93
C GLY A 36 24.53 -7.04 14.00
N ASP A 37 25.23 -7.28 15.07
CA ASP A 37 25.39 -6.36 16.20
C ASP A 37 26.74 -5.64 16.13
N TYR A 38 26.85 -4.69 15.21
CA TYR A 38 28.06 -3.89 15.01
C TYR A 38 27.85 -2.47 15.54
N GLU A 39 28.35 -2.17 16.72
CA GLU A 39 28.17 -0.88 17.41
C GLU A 39 28.59 0.34 16.56
N LEU A 40 29.59 0.21 15.71
CA LEU A 40 30.10 1.29 14.85
C LEU A 40 29.30 1.42 13.54
N ASN A 41 28.37 0.51 13.25
CA ASN A 41 27.58 0.59 12.03
C ASN A 41 26.40 1.55 12.24
N PRO A 42 26.27 2.63 11.43
CA PRO A 42 25.20 3.62 11.57
C PRO A 42 23.79 2.99 11.45
N ALA A 43 23.62 1.99 10.58
CA ALA A 43 22.33 1.32 10.42
C ALA A 43 21.96 0.49 11.67
N THR A 44 22.91 -0.24 12.23
CA THR A 44 22.72 -1.00 13.49
C THR A 44 22.35 -0.06 14.64
N LYS A 45 23.09 1.04 14.77
CA LYS A 45 22.79 2.07 15.78
C LYS A 45 21.38 2.63 15.61
N LEU A 46 21.02 3.02 14.39
CA LEU A 46 19.70 3.55 14.08
C LEU A 46 18.58 2.55 14.43
N VAL A 47 18.73 1.28 14.05
CA VAL A 47 17.74 0.22 14.35
C VAL A 47 17.63 0.01 15.84
N ARG A 48 18.75 -0.03 16.57
CA ARG A 48 18.76 -0.16 18.03
C ARG A 48 18.09 1.01 18.74
N ASP A 49 18.36 2.24 18.29
CA ASP A 49 17.75 3.45 18.83
C ASP A 49 16.20 3.48 18.60
N LEU A 50 15.75 2.94 17.48
CA LEU A 50 14.33 2.89 17.15
C LEU A 50 13.57 1.77 17.87
N LEU A 51 14.16 0.61 18.03
CA LEU A 51 13.53 -0.56 18.65
C LEU A 51 13.73 -0.64 20.16
N GLY A 52 14.84 -0.11 20.67
CA GLY A 52 15.36 -0.38 22.01
C GLY A 52 16.01 -1.77 22.12
N GLU A 53 16.84 -1.96 23.13
CA GLU A 53 17.68 -3.17 23.29
C GLU A 53 16.90 -4.49 23.25
N SER A 54 15.77 -4.55 23.96
CA SER A 54 15.02 -5.81 24.07
C SER A 54 14.43 -6.25 22.71
N ALA A 55 13.88 -5.32 21.94
CA ALA A 55 13.30 -5.66 20.63
C ALA A 55 14.40 -5.87 19.58
N PHE A 56 15.49 -5.09 19.64
CA PHE A 56 16.64 -5.31 18.78
C PHE A 56 17.23 -6.72 18.95
N ASN A 57 17.47 -7.15 20.20
CA ASN A 57 17.99 -8.49 20.49
C ASN A 57 17.04 -9.60 19.99
N LYS A 58 15.72 -9.38 20.00
CA LYS A 58 14.77 -10.32 19.41
C LYS A 58 14.91 -10.44 17.90
N THR A 59 15.24 -9.35 17.20
CA THR A 59 15.46 -9.45 15.74
C THR A 59 16.71 -10.25 15.40
N LEU A 60 17.74 -10.22 16.23
CA LEU A 60 18.95 -11.01 16.04
C LEU A 60 18.73 -12.50 16.31
N SER A 61 17.89 -12.85 17.31
CA SER A 61 17.74 -14.23 17.77
C SER A 61 16.53 -14.97 17.21
N ASP A 62 15.50 -14.25 16.68
CA ASP A 62 14.21 -14.85 16.36
C ASP A 62 13.66 -14.30 15.03
N ILE A 63 12.87 -13.25 15.07
CA ILE A 63 12.14 -12.72 13.91
C ILE A 63 12.83 -11.46 13.37
N PRO A 64 13.52 -11.52 12.22
CA PRO A 64 14.28 -10.41 11.67
C PRO A 64 13.42 -9.34 10.98
N LEU A 65 12.15 -9.24 11.32
CA LEU A 65 11.21 -8.27 10.74
C LEU A 65 10.35 -7.64 11.83
N VAL A 66 10.32 -6.31 11.85
CA VAL A 66 9.36 -5.51 12.61
C VAL A 66 8.57 -4.67 11.63
N LEU A 67 7.25 -4.73 11.71
CA LEU A 67 6.33 -3.97 10.88
C LEU A 67 5.48 -3.04 11.74
N SER A 68 5.37 -1.80 11.32
CA SER A 68 4.52 -0.79 11.94
C SER A 68 3.79 0.02 10.88
N ARG A 69 2.58 0.48 11.23
CA ARG A 69 1.80 1.39 10.39
C ARG A 69 1.68 2.75 11.08
N ASN A 70 1.74 3.83 10.32
CA ASN A 70 1.58 5.20 10.82
C ASN A 70 2.62 5.62 11.88
N GLN A 71 3.84 5.09 11.80
CA GLN A 71 4.87 5.36 12.80
C GLN A 71 5.32 6.83 12.84
N PHE A 72 5.55 7.44 11.68
CA PHE A 72 6.03 8.83 11.54
C PHE A 72 5.12 9.68 10.67
N ALA A 73 4.23 9.07 9.90
CA ALA A 73 3.29 9.76 9.02
C ALA A 73 2.01 8.93 8.84
N LYS A 74 0.91 9.62 8.54
CA LYS A 74 -0.37 8.96 8.20
C LYS A 74 -0.21 8.11 6.93
N ASN A 75 -0.83 6.93 6.91
CA ASN A 75 -0.81 5.97 5.79
C ASN A 75 0.61 5.47 5.45
N GLN A 76 1.47 5.42 6.44
CA GLN A 76 2.83 4.90 6.30
C GLN A 76 2.88 3.41 6.60
N LEU A 77 3.58 2.66 5.73
CA LEU A 77 4.11 1.34 6.01
C LEU A 77 5.58 1.48 6.37
N PHE A 78 5.92 1.16 7.61
CA PHE A 78 7.28 1.21 8.13
C PHE A 78 7.75 -0.18 8.50
N MET A 79 8.89 -0.58 7.98
CA MET A 79 9.50 -1.88 8.26
C MET A 79 10.93 -1.71 8.76
N ILE A 80 11.31 -2.53 9.72
CA ILE A 80 12.71 -2.76 10.09
C ILE A 80 13.04 -4.20 9.78
N ILE A 81 14.10 -4.41 9.02
CA ILE A 81 14.66 -5.72 8.70
C ILE A 81 16.02 -5.76 9.39
N SER A 82 16.13 -6.56 10.44
CA SER A 82 17.35 -6.68 11.22
C SER A 82 17.56 -8.13 11.66
N GLY A 83 18.74 -8.64 11.56
CA GLY A 83 19.07 -10.02 11.96
C GLY A 83 20.56 -10.20 12.21
N ASP A 84 20.92 -11.30 12.82
CA ASP A 84 22.30 -11.62 13.16
C ASP A 84 23.18 -11.81 11.91
N SER A 85 22.60 -12.36 10.85
CA SER A 85 23.31 -12.65 9.62
C SER A 85 22.47 -12.44 8.38
N TYR A 86 23.16 -12.24 7.23
CA TYR A 86 22.51 -12.22 5.92
C TYR A 86 21.66 -13.46 5.67
N GLN A 87 22.15 -14.65 6.06
CA GLN A 87 21.45 -15.91 5.84
C GLN A 87 20.12 -15.94 6.59
N GLN A 88 20.11 -15.58 7.88
CA GLN A 88 18.88 -15.50 8.67
C GLN A 88 17.84 -14.56 8.03
N ILE A 89 18.26 -13.36 7.64
CA ILE A 89 17.39 -12.37 7.00
C ILE A 89 16.86 -12.92 5.68
N ASN A 90 17.74 -13.44 4.82
CA ASN A 90 17.35 -13.94 3.51
C ASN A 90 16.36 -15.10 3.61
N ASP A 91 16.62 -16.07 4.48
CA ASP A 91 15.74 -17.22 4.67
C ASP A 91 14.37 -16.80 5.16
N TYR A 92 14.31 -15.87 6.11
CA TYR A 92 13.06 -15.33 6.60
C TYR A 92 12.28 -14.58 5.50
N LEU A 93 12.95 -13.71 4.74
CA LEU A 93 12.32 -12.96 3.65
C LEU A 93 11.79 -13.87 2.54
N GLN A 94 12.52 -14.92 2.19
CA GLN A 94 12.07 -15.91 1.20
C GLN A 94 10.83 -16.67 1.68
N GLN A 95 10.80 -17.09 2.92
CA GLN A 95 9.66 -17.81 3.51
C GLN A 95 8.41 -16.91 3.64
N ASN A 96 8.60 -15.61 3.86
CA ASN A 96 7.53 -14.65 4.12
C ASN A 96 7.29 -13.65 2.97
N ASN A 97 7.82 -13.92 1.77
CA ASN A 97 7.77 -12.98 0.65
C ASN A 97 6.33 -12.58 0.26
N THR A 98 5.41 -13.54 0.27
CA THR A 98 3.98 -13.29 -0.04
C THR A 98 3.35 -12.37 0.99
N PHE A 99 3.58 -12.61 2.27
CA PHE A 99 3.10 -11.74 3.35
C PHE A 99 3.65 -10.32 3.22
N ILE A 100 4.97 -10.20 3.03
CA ILE A 100 5.63 -8.90 2.90
C ILE A 100 5.09 -8.14 1.68
N LYS A 101 5.00 -8.81 0.53
CA LYS A 101 4.41 -8.20 -0.67
C LYS A 101 2.98 -7.73 -0.42
N GLN A 102 2.16 -8.55 0.22
CA GLN A 102 0.79 -8.21 0.56
C GLN A 102 0.70 -6.93 1.41
N GLN A 103 1.61 -6.70 2.36
CA GLN A 103 1.62 -5.48 3.17
C GLN A 103 1.83 -4.22 2.31
N PHE A 104 2.68 -4.29 1.29
CA PHE A 104 2.87 -3.18 0.35
C PHE A 104 1.67 -3.00 -0.58
N ASP A 105 1.13 -4.09 -1.10
CA ASP A 105 -0.06 -4.07 -1.97
C ASP A 105 -1.25 -3.45 -1.21
N GLU A 106 -1.52 -3.89 0.02
CA GLU A 106 -2.58 -3.33 0.87
C GLU A 106 -2.39 -1.84 1.11
N ASN A 107 -1.19 -1.42 1.53
CA ASN A 107 -0.90 -0.01 1.77
C ASN A 107 -1.08 0.86 0.51
N PHE A 108 -0.70 0.32 -0.66
CA PHE A 108 -0.91 0.98 -1.94
C PHE A 108 -2.39 1.10 -2.28
N PHE A 109 -3.16 0.00 -2.18
CA PHE A 109 -4.58 0.00 -2.52
C PHE A 109 -5.42 0.82 -1.55
N GLU A 110 -5.11 0.81 -0.24
CA GLU A 110 -5.75 1.68 0.74
C GLU A 110 -5.56 3.16 0.38
N LYS A 111 -4.35 3.57 0.00
CA LYS A 111 -4.07 4.95 -0.43
C LYS A 111 -4.79 5.31 -1.73
N GLN A 112 -4.80 4.40 -2.70
CA GLN A 112 -5.53 4.59 -3.95
C GLN A 112 -7.04 4.74 -3.69
N ALA A 113 -7.60 3.85 -2.86
CA ALA A 113 -9.01 3.92 -2.50
C ALA A 113 -9.32 5.24 -1.78
N GLN A 114 -8.47 5.66 -0.84
CA GLN A 114 -8.64 6.92 -0.13
C GLN A 114 -8.59 8.13 -1.09
N TYR A 115 -7.61 8.15 -1.98
CA TYR A 115 -7.46 9.24 -2.94
C TYR A 115 -8.68 9.36 -3.88
N PHE A 116 -9.11 8.23 -4.48
CA PHE A 116 -10.18 8.23 -5.48
C PHE A 116 -11.59 8.22 -4.90
N LEU A 117 -11.77 7.70 -3.69
CA LEU A 117 -13.11 7.45 -3.13
C LEU A 117 -13.46 8.33 -1.93
N GLU A 118 -12.51 9.10 -1.38
CA GLU A 118 -12.78 9.99 -0.25
C GLU A 118 -12.61 11.47 -0.58
N ASN A 119 -11.72 11.82 -1.51
CA ASN A 119 -11.40 13.22 -1.78
C ASN A 119 -12.18 13.83 -2.95
N GLU A 120 -12.35 13.07 -4.02
CA GLU A 120 -13.01 13.58 -5.23
C GLU A 120 -13.96 12.51 -5.77
N ARG A 121 -15.26 12.75 -5.61
CA ARG A 121 -16.31 11.80 -6.00
C ARG A 121 -17.39 12.46 -6.84
N GLN A 122 -18.12 11.66 -7.57
CA GLN A 122 -19.31 12.04 -8.33
C GLN A 122 -20.56 11.97 -7.42
N GLU A 123 -20.60 12.78 -6.35
CA GLU A 123 -21.64 12.69 -5.31
C GLU A 123 -23.05 12.89 -5.86
N GLU A 124 -23.21 13.75 -6.87
CA GLU A 124 -24.49 13.96 -7.54
C GLU A 124 -24.97 12.67 -8.26
N LEU A 125 -24.07 12.01 -8.98
CA LEU A 125 -24.37 10.74 -9.66
C LEU A 125 -24.67 9.63 -8.67
N GLU A 126 -23.95 9.57 -7.56
CA GLU A 126 -24.19 8.63 -6.47
C GLU A 126 -25.56 8.83 -5.82
N SER A 127 -25.95 10.08 -5.55
CA SER A 127 -27.28 10.42 -5.01
C SER A 127 -28.38 10.06 -6.00
N ASN A 128 -28.21 10.38 -7.27
CA ASN A 128 -29.18 10.05 -8.31
C ASN A 128 -29.43 8.54 -8.44
N LEU A 129 -28.37 7.73 -8.26
CA LEU A 129 -28.50 6.27 -8.23
C LEU A 129 -29.31 5.80 -7.03
N TYR A 130 -29.03 6.35 -5.84
CA TYR A 130 -29.75 5.98 -4.63
C TYR A 130 -31.23 6.37 -4.72
N ASP A 131 -31.52 7.58 -5.17
CA ASP A 131 -32.89 8.09 -5.29
C ASP A 131 -33.69 7.34 -6.35
N SER A 132 -33.07 6.92 -7.43
CA SER A 132 -33.72 6.22 -8.54
C SER A 132 -33.90 4.73 -8.31
N TYR A 133 -32.97 4.07 -7.61
CA TYR A 133 -32.88 2.60 -7.56
C TYR A 133 -32.75 2.01 -6.14
N GLY A 134 -32.62 2.84 -5.10
CA GLY A 134 -32.42 2.39 -3.73
C GLY A 134 -31.05 1.78 -3.43
N TRP A 135 -30.11 1.86 -4.37
CA TRP A 135 -28.72 1.46 -4.18
C TRP A 135 -27.76 2.51 -4.72
N THR A 136 -26.53 2.51 -4.24
CA THR A 136 -25.48 3.41 -4.72
C THR A 136 -24.12 2.75 -4.64
N MET A 137 -23.13 3.38 -5.25
CA MET A 137 -21.73 3.01 -5.18
C MET A 137 -20.87 4.27 -5.12
N LYS A 138 -19.69 4.20 -4.55
CA LYS A 138 -18.73 5.31 -4.60
C LYS A 138 -18.17 5.42 -6.02
N ILE A 139 -18.34 6.59 -6.66
CA ILE A 139 -17.90 6.84 -8.03
C ILE A 139 -16.79 7.88 -8.00
N PRO A 140 -15.56 7.50 -8.39
CA PRO A 140 -14.42 8.43 -8.42
C PRO A 140 -14.65 9.58 -9.41
N TRP A 141 -13.99 10.69 -9.16
CA TRP A 141 -13.89 11.76 -10.14
C TRP A 141 -13.32 11.27 -11.49
N GLY A 142 -13.78 11.85 -12.58
CA GLY A 142 -13.34 11.46 -13.93
C GLY A 142 -14.03 10.22 -14.49
N TRP A 143 -14.94 9.60 -13.74
CA TRP A 143 -15.85 8.60 -14.27
C TRP A 143 -17.12 9.28 -14.82
N GLU A 144 -17.60 8.82 -15.95
CA GLU A 144 -18.77 9.38 -16.62
C GLU A 144 -19.86 8.33 -16.77
N LEU A 145 -21.09 8.79 -16.75
CA LEU A 145 -22.25 7.97 -17.07
C LEU A 145 -22.26 7.68 -18.57
N ILE A 146 -22.07 6.42 -18.95
CA ILE A 146 -22.12 5.96 -20.34
C ILE A 146 -23.55 5.61 -20.71
N LYS A 147 -24.24 4.86 -19.84
CA LYS A 147 -25.62 4.44 -20.06
C LYS A 147 -26.36 4.23 -18.75
N ASN A 148 -27.60 4.70 -18.74
CA ASN A 148 -28.58 4.39 -17.72
C ASN A 148 -29.87 3.93 -18.41
N ASP A 149 -30.23 2.67 -18.27
CA ASP A 149 -31.42 2.06 -18.90
C ASP A 149 -32.30 1.49 -17.77
N ILE A 150 -33.26 2.32 -17.33
CA ILE A 150 -34.15 2.03 -16.20
C ILE A 150 -35.00 0.79 -16.50
N ASP A 151 -35.53 0.68 -17.71
CA ASP A 151 -36.41 -0.42 -18.10
C ASP A 151 -35.72 -1.78 -18.10
N LYS A 152 -34.40 -1.76 -18.30
CA LYS A 152 -33.55 -2.97 -18.30
C LYS A 152 -32.78 -3.18 -17.02
N SER A 153 -33.01 -2.32 -15.99
CA SER A 153 -32.25 -2.37 -14.74
C SER A 153 -30.73 -2.42 -15.00
N PHE A 154 -30.24 -1.53 -15.87
CA PHE A 154 -28.87 -1.52 -16.33
C PHE A 154 -28.23 -0.12 -16.19
N PHE A 155 -27.10 -0.10 -15.56
CA PHE A 155 -26.29 1.11 -15.34
C PHE A 155 -24.85 0.85 -15.80
N TRP A 156 -24.24 1.81 -16.49
CA TRP A 156 -22.90 1.69 -17.02
C TRP A 156 -22.15 3.01 -16.89
N ILE A 157 -21.02 2.97 -16.21
CA ILE A 157 -20.08 4.08 -16.06
C ILE A 157 -18.71 3.71 -16.59
N GLY A 158 -17.92 4.66 -16.95
CA GLY A 158 -16.57 4.45 -17.43
C GLY A 158 -15.67 5.66 -17.31
N GLN A 159 -14.39 5.39 -17.51
CA GLN A 159 -13.32 6.37 -17.59
C GLN A 159 -12.49 6.08 -18.84
N GLU A 160 -12.08 7.11 -19.58
CA GLU A 160 -11.34 6.93 -20.84
C GLU A 160 -9.85 6.68 -20.66
N LEU A 161 -9.21 7.27 -19.65
CA LEU A 161 -7.77 7.18 -19.45
C LEU A 161 -7.40 6.80 -18.00
N PRO A 162 -6.98 5.55 -17.75
CA PRO A 162 -7.05 4.38 -18.65
C PRO A 162 -8.47 3.90 -18.85
N PHE A 163 -8.75 3.24 -19.95
CA PHE A 163 -10.10 2.68 -20.19
C PHE A 163 -10.50 1.70 -19.09
N ARG A 164 -11.52 2.08 -18.33
CA ARG A 164 -12.11 1.27 -17.26
C ARG A 164 -13.61 1.41 -17.31
N TRP A 165 -14.32 0.31 -17.11
CA TRP A 165 -15.78 0.31 -17.12
C TRP A 165 -16.33 -0.52 -15.98
N ILE A 166 -17.45 -0.06 -15.45
CA ILE A 166 -18.27 -0.82 -14.50
C ILE A 166 -19.68 -0.82 -15.07
N ALA A 167 -20.23 -2.01 -15.28
CA ALA A 167 -21.62 -2.21 -15.65
C ALA A 167 -22.32 -2.97 -14.53
N VAL A 168 -23.48 -2.46 -14.10
CA VAL A 168 -24.32 -3.08 -13.09
C VAL A 168 -25.66 -3.42 -13.72
N HIS A 169 -26.08 -4.67 -13.56
CA HIS A 169 -27.42 -5.13 -13.93
C HIS A 169 -28.03 -5.79 -12.69
N TRP A 170 -29.23 -5.36 -12.32
CA TRP A 170 -29.91 -5.89 -11.14
C TRP A 170 -31.28 -6.47 -11.51
N ARG A 171 -31.81 -7.29 -10.63
CA ARG A 171 -33.16 -7.85 -10.69
C ARG A 171 -33.83 -7.63 -9.37
N GLU A 172 -35.12 -7.36 -9.41
CA GLU A 172 -35.94 -7.43 -8.21
C GLU A 172 -36.02 -8.90 -7.76
N GLY A 173 -35.80 -9.15 -6.46
CA GLY A 173 -35.86 -10.46 -5.84
C GLY A 173 -37.28 -10.92 -5.54
#